data_d7f3858103ed051f426c4603f6d7ec91
#
_entry.id   d7f3858103ed051f426c4603f6d7ec91
#
_cell.length_a   1.000
_cell.length_b   1.000
_cell.length_c   1.000
_cell.angle_alpha   90.00
_cell.angle_beta   90.00
_cell.angle_gamma   90.00
#
_symmetry.space_group_name_H-M   'P 1'
#
loop_
_entity.id
_entity.type
_entity.pdbx_description
1 polymer ?
#
loop_
_entity_poly.entity_id
_entity_poly.type
_entity_poly.pdbx_seq_one_letter_code
_entity_poly.pdbx_strand_id
1 'polypeptide(L)'
;PQKPGETRLDLVGKNLAINKSIVTQVVESGFKGIFLVAANPVDVLTYSTWKFSGFPKERVIGSGTSLDSARFRQALAEKLDVDARSVHAYIMGEHGDSEFAVWSHANIAGVNLEEFLKDTQNVQESELVELFEGVRDAAYTIINKKGATYYGIAVALARITKAILDDENAVLPLSVFQEGQYGV
;
A
#
# COMPACT_ATOMS: atom_id res chain seq x y z
N PRO A 1 5.46 15.81 -12.89
CA PRO A 1 6.87 15.44 -12.77
C PRO A 1 7.63 16.50 -11.99
N GLN A 2 8.55 16.08 -11.15
CA GLN A 2 9.44 16.94 -10.40
C GLN A 2 10.36 17.69 -11.39
N LYS A 3 10.49 19.00 -11.21
CA LYS A 3 11.40 19.82 -12.04
C LYS A 3 12.80 19.83 -11.42
N PRO A 4 13.86 20.06 -12.20
CA PRO A 4 15.19 20.25 -11.66
C PRO A 4 15.20 21.36 -10.60
N GLY A 5 15.75 21.07 -9.40
CA GLY A 5 15.81 22.01 -8.27
C GLY A 5 14.60 22.01 -7.36
N GLU A 6 13.53 21.29 -7.63
CA GLU A 6 12.38 21.17 -6.70
C GLU A 6 12.68 20.16 -5.58
N THR A 7 12.31 20.53 -4.38
CA THR A 7 12.38 19.64 -3.20
C THR A 7 11.16 18.72 -3.14
N ARG A 8 11.23 17.64 -2.34
CA ARG A 8 10.06 16.79 -2.05
C ARG A 8 8.92 17.59 -1.40
N LEU A 9 9.23 18.58 -0.57
CA LEU A 9 8.24 19.46 0.05
C LEU A 9 7.49 20.34 -0.96
N ASP A 10 8.20 20.88 -1.95
CA ASP A 10 7.57 21.66 -3.03
C ASP A 10 6.60 20.80 -3.84
N LEU A 11 6.97 19.54 -4.08
CA LEU A 11 6.11 18.57 -4.78
C LEU A 11 4.86 18.24 -3.97
N VAL A 12 4.99 18.06 -2.64
CA VAL A 12 3.85 17.85 -1.74
C VAL A 12 2.89 19.04 -1.79
N GLY A 13 3.40 20.28 -1.71
CA GLY A 13 2.57 21.47 -1.79
C GLY A 13 1.75 21.56 -3.08
N LYS A 14 2.36 21.24 -4.23
CA LYS A 14 1.65 21.18 -5.52
C LYS A 14 0.58 20.10 -5.56
N ASN A 15 0.93 18.91 -5.09
CA ASN A 15 0.00 17.78 -5.06
C ASN A 15 -1.20 18.05 -4.13
N LEU A 16 -0.96 18.71 -2.99
CA LEU A 16 -2.02 19.12 -2.08
C LEU A 16 -2.98 20.14 -2.72
N ALA A 17 -2.45 21.14 -3.47
CA ALA A 17 -3.27 22.11 -4.17
C ALA A 17 -4.16 21.45 -5.24
N ILE A 18 -3.61 20.53 -6.02
CA ILE A 18 -4.34 19.75 -7.02
C ILE A 18 -5.39 18.88 -6.34
N ASN A 19 -5.01 18.14 -5.29
CA ASN A 19 -5.91 17.28 -4.54
C ASN A 19 -7.09 18.09 -3.97
N LYS A 20 -6.82 19.24 -3.37
CA LYS A 20 -7.86 20.15 -2.86
C LYS A 20 -8.85 20.54 -3.96
N SER A 21 -8.35 20.96 -5.12
CA SER A 21 -9.19 21.34 -6.25
C SER A 21 -10.11 20.20 -6.70
N ILE A 22 -9.58 18.98 -6.82
CA ILE A 22 -10.34 17.80 -7.23
C ILE A 22 -11.40 17.45 -6.17
N VAL A 23 -10.97 17.31 -4.91
CA VAL A 23 -11.86 16.91 -3.81
C VAL A 23 -13.00 17.90 -3.64
N THR A 24 -12.72 19.21 -3.69
CA THR A 24 -13.75 20.25 -3.60
C THR A 24 -14.81 20.09 -4.68
N GLN A 25 -14.42 19.93 -5.94
CA GLN A 25 -15.35 19.73 -7.06
C GLN A 25 -16.18 18.46 -6.90
N VAL A 26 -15.57 17.36 -6.44
CA VAL A 26 -16.29 16.10 -6.19
C VAL A 26 -17.33 16.28 -5.08
N VAL A 27 -16.99 16.96 -3.99
CA VAL A 27 -17.94 17.23 -2.90
C VAL A 27 -19.07 18.14 -3.36
N GLU A 28 -18.75 19.21 -4.09
CA GLU A 28 -19.73 20.15 -4.64
C GLU A 28 -20.70 19.51 -5.64
N SER A 29 -20.28 18.44 -6.32
CA SER A 29 -21.15 17.66 -7.20
C SER A 29 -22.25 16.86 -6.47
N GLY A 30 -22.21 16.84 -5.12
CA GLY A 30 -23.15 16.07 -4.31
C GLY A 30 -22.75 14.61 -4.10
N PHE A 31 -21.48 14.24 -4.40
CA PHE A 31 -20.96 12.89 -4.17
C PHE A 31 -21.16 12.44 -2.71
N LYS A 32 -21.60 11.19 -2.52
CA LYS A 32 -21.90 10.57 -1.20
C LYS A 32 -21.17 9.25 -0.97
N GLY A 33 -20.27 8.86 -1.86
CA GLY A 33 -19.57 7.57 -1.82
C GLY A 33 -18.36 7.52 -0.88
N ILE A 34 -17.40 6.71 -1.25
CA ILE A 34 -16.11 6.53 -0.56
C ILE A 34 -15.01 7.09 -1.46
N PHE A 35 -14.11 7.88 -0.90
CA PHE A 35 -12.87 8.26 -1.57
C PHE A 35 -11.84 7.15 -1.43
N LEU A 36 -11.37 6.62 -2.57
CA LEU A 36 -10.21 5.73 -2.64
C LEU A 36 -9.06 6.48 -3.30
N VAL A 37 -8.08 6.88 -2.51
CA VAL A 37 -6.92 7.65 -2.95
C VAL A 37 -5.80 6.71 -3.40
N ALA A 38 -5.21 6.99 -4.58
CA ALA A 38 -4.11 6.20 -5.15
C ALA A 38 -2.91 7.06 -5.61
N ALA A 39 -3.04 8.37 -5.56
CA ALA A 39 -1.97 9.29 -5.95
C ALA A 39 -0.92 9.41 -4.82
N ASN A 40 0.36 9.50 -5.19
CA ASN A 40 1.46 9.67 -4.24
C ASN A 40 1.77 11.16 -3.95
N PRO A 41 2.19 11.42 -2.68
CA PRO A 41 2.34 10.48 -1.55
C PRO A 41 0.97 10.10 -0.97
N VAL A 42 0.62 8.80 -1.06
CA VAL A 42 -0.76 8.33 -0.84
C VAL A 42 -1.27 8.60 0.58
N ASP A 43 -0.45 8.42 1.60
CA ASP A 43 -0.88 8.61 3.00
C ASP A 43 -1.18 10.08 3.28
N VAL A 44 -0.31 10.99 2.83
CA VAL A 44 -0.50 12.45 2.93
C VAL A 44 -1.73 12.89 2.14
N LEU A 45 -1.92 12.37 0.93
CA LEU A 45 -3.06 12.74 0.09
C LEU A 45 -4.38 12.14 0.61
N THR A 46 -4.35 10.97 1.24
CA THR A 46 -5.52 10.40 1.93
C THR A 46 -5.94 11.27 3.11
N TYR A 47 -4.99 11.65 3.97
CA TYR A 47 -5.25 12.56 5.08
C TYR A 47 -5.79 13.92 4.60
N SER A 48 -5.18 14.49 3.56
CA SER A 48 -5.65 15.78 3.00
C SER A 48 -7.02 15.68 2.35
N THR A 49 -7.33 14.56 1.69
CA THR A 49 -8.66 14.29 1.13
C THR A 49 -9.71 14.28 2.22
N TRP A 50 -9.44 13.62 3.35
CA TRP A 50 -10.32 13.67 4.51
C TRP A 50 -10.55 15.09 5.00
N LYS A 51 -9.48 15.86 5.19
CA LYS A 51 -9.57 17.26 5.64
C LYS A 51 -10.33 18.17 4.67
N PHE A 52 -10.14 17.99 3.36
CA PHE A 52 -10.77 18.85 2.35
C PHE A 52 -12.21 18.45 2.06
N SER A 53 -12.54 17.16 2.15
CA SER A 53 -13.89 16.67 1.87
C SER A 53 -14.88 16.90 2.99
N GLY A 54 -14.40 16.95 4.25
CA GLY A 54 -15.26 16.95 5.43
C GLY A 54 -16.06 15.66 5.62
N PHE A 55 -15.69 14.60 4.89
CA PHE A 55 -16.34 13.29 5.01
C PHE A 55 -15.98 12.59 6.31
N PRO A 56 -16.83 11.67 6.82
CA PRO A 56 -16.45 10.77 7.89
C PRO A 56 -15.17 10.00 7.51
N LYS A 57 -14.28 9.77 8.49
CA LYS A 57 -12.98 9.13 8.25
C LYS A 57 -13.11 7.74 7.61
N GLU A 58 -14.18 7.01 7.90
CA GLU A 58 -14.50 5.69 7.38
C GLU A 58 -14.83 5.71 5.87
N ARG A 59 -15.04 6.90 5.29
CA ARG A 59 -15.32 7.09 3.87
C ARG A 59 -14.15 7.67 3.09
N VAL A 60 -12.97 7.75 3.70
CA VAL A 60 -11.74 8.22 3.05
C VAL A 60 -10.62 7.24 3.34
N ILE A 61 -10.23 6.49 2.34
CA ILE A 61 -9.18 5.49 2.42
C ILE A 61 -8.17 5.69 1.30
N GLY A 62 -6.94 5.26 1.51
CA GLY A 62 -5.91 5.21 0.49
C GLY A 62 -5.54 3.77 0.14
N SER A 63 -4.94 3.55 -1.03
CA SER A 63 -4.46 2.23 -1.44
C SER A 63 -3.41 1.65 -0.49
N GLY A 64 -2.73 2.49 0.27
CA GLY A 64 -1.74 2.11 1.28
C GLY A 64 -0.70 1.15 0.72
N THR A 65 -0.35 0.17 1.50
CA THR A 65 0.62 -0.88 1.18
C THR A 65 -0.03 -2.16 0.61
N SER A 66 -1.25 -2.07 0.05
CA SER A 66 -1.95 -3.22 -0.54
C SER A 66 -1.17 -3.85 -1.70
N LEU A 67 -0.59 -3.04 -2.59
CA LEU A 67 0.22 -3.54 -3.70
C LEU A 67 1.54 -4.13 -3.20
N ASP A 68 2.19 -3.49 -2.25
CA ASP A 68 3.46 -3.94 -1.68
C ASP A 68 3.28 -5.26 -0.94
N SER A 69 2.20 -5.39 -0.16
CA SER A 69 1.82 -6.66 0.48
C SER A 69 1.51 -7.77 -0.53
N ALA A 70 0.89 -7.45 -1.66
CA ALA A 70 0.64 -8.44 -2.71
C ALA A 70 1.96 -8.91 -3.37
N ARG A 71 2.88 -7.99 -3.66
CA ARG A 71 4.23 -8.31 -4.16
C ARG A 71 5.02 -9.13 -3.16
N PHE A 72 4.96 -8.74 -1.87
CA PHE A 72 5.64 -9.45 -0.80
C PHE A 72 5.17 -10.90 -0.67
N ARG A 73 3.86 -11.14 -0.70
CA ARG A 73 3.31 -12.50 -0.71
C ARG A 73 3.75 -13.29 -1.93
N GLN A 74 3.77 -12.68 -3.11
CA GLN A 74 4.24 -13.31 -4.33
C GLN A 74 5.74 -13.67 -4.24
N ALA A 75 6.57 -12.75 -3.76
CA ALA A 75 8.00 -12.97 -3.61
C ALA A 75 8.32 -14.08 -2.59
N LEU A 76 7.61 -14.12 -1.46
CA LEU A 76 7.70 -15.22 -0.49
C LEU A 76 7.25 -16.55 -1.10
N ALA A 77 6.14 -16.55 -1.83
CA ALA A 77 5.62 -17.75 -2.48
C ALA A 77 6.61 -18.34 -3.49
N GLU A 78 7.23 -17.51 -4.32
CA GLU A 78 8.26 -17.92 -5.27
C GLU A 78 9.52 -18.44 -4.56
N LYS A 79 9.95 -17.77 -3.48
CA LYS A 79 11.12 -18.18 -2.70
C LYS A 79 10.91 -19.53 -2.00
N LEU A 80 9.69 -19.80 -1.53
CA LEU A 80 9.35 -20.98 -0.73
C LEU A 80 8.69 -22.10 -1.53
N ASP A 81 8.53 -21.90 -2.84
CA ASP A 81 7.87 -22.85 -3.77
C ASP A 81 6.44 -23.24 -3.29
N VAL A 82 5.65 -22.24 -2.90
CA VAL A 82 4.25 -22.42 -2.49
C VAL A 82 3.32 -21.49 -3.28
N ASP A 83 2.02 -21.78 -3.27
CA ASP A 83 1.03 -20.88 -3.87
C ASP A 83 0.90 -19.58 -3.05
N ALA A 84 0.92 -18.43 -3.71
CA ALA A 84 0.81 -17.12 -3.06
C ALA A 84 -0.50 -16.93 -2.25
N ARG A 85 -1.55 -17.70 -2.58
CA ARG A 85 -2.80 -17.71 -1.80
C ARG A 85 -2.65 -18.36 -0.42
N SER A 86 -1.63 -19.19 -0.25
CA SER A 86 -1.29 -19.82 1.04
C SER A 86 -0.38 -18.95 1.91
N VAL A 87 0.13 -17.83 1.36
CA VAL A 87 1.01 -16.90 2.07
C VAL A 87 0.18 -15.78 2.69
N HIS A 88 0.22 -15.64 4.00
CA HIS A 88 -0.37 -14.55 4.74
C HIS A 88 0.74 -13.68 5.33
N ALA A 89 1.03 -12.58 4.65
CA ALA A 89 2.08 -11.65 5.04
C ALA A 89 1.69 -10.23 4.60
N TYR A 90 2.08 -9.24 5.40
CA TYR A 90 1.73 -7.84 5.17
C TYR A 90 2.96 -6.95 5.21
N ILE A 91 2.94 -5.91 4.40
CA ILE A 91 3.77 -4.72 4.55
C ILE A 91 2.87 -3.65 5.15
N MET A 92 3.36 -2.93 6.15
CA MET A 92 2.65 -1.87 6.87
C MET A 92 3.53 -0.64 7.02
N GLY A 93 2.99 0.41 7.62
CA GLY A 93 3.63 1.71 7.73
C GLY A 93 3.22 2.65 6.61
N GLU A 94 3.96 3.73 6.42
CA GLU A 94 3.79 4.65 5.29
C GLU A 94 4.16 3.94 3.97
N HIS A 95 3.33 4.06 2.95
CA HIS A 95 3.69 3.53 1.62
C HIS A 95 4.89 4.30 1.04
N GLY A 96 6.04 3.68 1.02
CA GLY A 96 7.31 4.24 0.54
C GLY A 96 8.52 3.71 1.30
N ASP A 97 9.53 4.57 1.44
CA ASP A 97 10.84 4.16 1.97
C ASP A 97 10.82 3.73 3.45
N SER A 98 9.78 4.12 4.20
CA SER A 98 9.60 3.79 5.63
C SER A 98 8.64 2.63 5.91
N GLU A 99 8.14 1.97 4.87
CA GLU A 99 7.33 0.75 5.03
C GLU A 99 8.15 -0.39 5.62
N PHE A 100 7.48 -1.34 6.28
CA PHE A 100 8.14 -2.50 6.90
C PHE A 100 7.31 -3.77 6.75
N ALA A 101 8.00 -4.90 6.67
CA ALA A 101 7.38 -6.21 6.64
C ALA A 101 7.01 -6.68 8.06
N VAL A 102 5.77 -7.15 8.23
CA VAL A 102 5.26 -7.67 9.51
C VAL A 102 5.63 -9.15 9.63
N TRP A 103 6.92 -9.45 9.88
CA TRP A 103 7.46 -10.81 9.94
C TRP A 103 6.82 -11.66 11.02
N SER A 104 6.59 -11.07 12.21
CA SER A 104 6.05 -11.76 13.38
C SER A 104 4.66 -12.38 13.16
N HIS A 105 3.90 -11.90 12.17
CA HIS A 105 2.58 -12.40 11.82
C HIS A 105 2.53 -13.08 10.45
N ALA A 106 3.67 -13.17 9.76
CA ALA A 106 3.75 -13.89 8.50
C ALA A 106 3.58 -15.39 8.74
N ASN A 107 2.76 -16.03 7.90
CA ASN A 107 2.51 -17.46 7.99
C ASN A 107 2.26 -18.08 6.61
N ILE A 108 2.53 -19.37 6.50
CA ILE A 108 2.27 -20.17 5.31
C ILE A 108 1.21 -21.22 5.70
N ALA A 109 0.03 -21.11 5.11
CA ALA A 109 -1.10 -21.99 5.39
C ALA A 109 -1.42 -22.14 6.91
N GLY A 110 -1.22 -21.08 7.69
CA GLY A 110 -1.46 -21.05 9.13
C GLY A 110 -0.25 -21.42 10.01
N VAL A 111 0.84 -21.93 9.44
CA VAL A 111 2.10 -22.18 10.17
C VAL A 111 2.93 -20.90 10.17
N ASN A 112 3.38 -20.46 11.35
CA ASN A 112 4.23 -19.27 11.45
C ASN A 112 5.46 -19.39 10.52
N LEU A 113 5.84 -18.29 9.87
CA LEU A 113 6.92 -18.30 8.88
C LEU A 113 8.24 -18.82 9.46
N GLU A 114 8.62 -18.42 10.68
CA GLU A 114 9.86 -18.88 11.31
C GLU A 114 9.84 -20.40 11.56
N GLU A 115 8.69 -20.94 11.98
CA GLU A 115 8.49 -22.39 12.17
C GLU A 115 8.56 -23.11 10.84
N PHE A 116 7.85 -22.62 9.83
CA PHE A 116 7.86 -23.17 8.48
C PHE A 116 9.28 -23.23 7.90
N LEU A 117 10.07 -22.20 8.09
CA LEU A 117 11.46 -22.14 7.59
C LEU A 117 12.39 -23.13 8.30
N LYS A 118 12.21 -23.36 9.61
CA LYS A 118 13.00 -24.38 10.35
C LYS A 118 12.75 -25.79 9.83
N ASP A 119 11.53 -26.10 9.46
CA ASP A 119 11.13 -27.46 9.09
C ASP A 119 11.33 -27.78 7.60
N THR A 120 11.29 -26.77 6.73
CA THR A 120 11.18 -27.02 5.29
C THR A 120 12.30 -26.44 4.44
N GLN A 121 12.96 -25.38 4.87
CA GLN A 121 13.86 -24.60 4.01
C GLN A 121 15.10 -24.11 4.77
N ASN A 122 16.24 -24.19 4.12
CA ASN A 122 17.48 -23.61 4.60
C ASN A 122 17.61 -22.15 4.08
N VAL A 123 16.61 -21.30 4.42
CA VAL A 123 16.59 -19.89 4.01
C VAL A 123 17.24 -19.05 5.11
N GLN A 124 18.20 -18.23 4.75
CA GLN A 124 18.89 -17.34 5.67
C GLN A 124 18.05 -16.06 5.90
N GLU A 125 18.17 -15.48 7.09
CA GLU A 125 17.50 -14.21 7.42
C GLU A 125 17.87 -13.08 6.44
N SER A 126 19.13 -13.02 6.00
CA SER A 126 19.60 -12.06 5.00
C SER A 126 18.84 -12.16 3.68
N GLU A 127 18.44 -13.35 3.25
CA GLU A 127 17.69 -13.56 2.01
C GLU A 127 16.24 -13.02 2.13
N LEU A 128 15.67 -13.07 3.34
CA LEU A 128 14.35 -12.48 3.62
C LEU A 128 14.42 -10.95 3.62
N VAL A 129 15.50 -10.38 4.15
CA VAL A 129 15.74 -8.93 4.12
C VAL A 129 15.90 -8.47 2.66
N GLU A 130 16.74 -9.13 1.86
CA GLU A 130 16.92 -8.82 0.44
C GLU A 130 15.60 -8.93 -0.35
N LEU A 131 14.79 -9.94 -0.03
CA LEU A 131 13.47 -10.12 -0.65
C LEU A 131 12.55 -8.92 -0.34
N PHE A 132 12.48 -8.50 0.91
CA PHE A 132 11.69 -7.33 1.31
C PHE A 132 12.19 -6.06 0.64
N GLU A 133 13.50 -5.81 0.62
CA GLU A 133 14.09 -4.66 -0.05
C GLU A 133 13.77 -4.64 -1.54
N GLY A 134 13.82 -5.80 -2.20
CA GLY A 134 13.42 -5.94 -3.60
C GLY A 134 11.95 -5.60 -3.85
N VAL A 135 11.06 -5.89 -2.91
CA VAL A 135 9.63 -5.50 -2.97
C VAL A 135 9.46 -4.00 -2.79
N ARG A 136 10.09 -3.40 -1.78
CA ARG A 136 10.07 -1.95 -1.52
C ARG A 136 10.57 -1.16 -2.74
N ASP A 137 11.65 -1.64 -3.36
CA ASP A 137 12.31 -0.95 -4.46
C ASP A 137 11.73 -1.31 -5.85
N ALA A 138 10.71 -2.19 -5.90
CA ALA A 138 10.12 -2.66 -7.15
C ALA A 138 9.58 -1.53 -8.03
N ALA A 139 9.02 -0.47 -7.43
CA ALA A 139 8.52 0.69 -8.17
C ALA A 139 9.65 1.41 -8.93
N TYR A 140 10.79 1.63 -8.27
CA TYR A 140 11.99 2.24 -8.89
C TYR A 140 12.50 1.40 -10.05
N THR A 141 12.58 0.08 -9.86
CA THR A 141 13.00 -0.86 -10.93
C THR A 141 12.08 -0.78 -12.15
N ILE A 142 10.76 -0.73 -11.93
CA ILE A 142 9.77 -0.64 -13.01
C ILE A 142 9.87 0.71 -13.72
N ILE A 143 9.96 1.82 -12.98
CA ILE A 143 10.05 3.17 -13.53
C ILE A 143 11.32 3.33 -14.36
N ASN A 144 12.45 2.82 -13.88
CA ASN A 144 13.72 2.86 -14.61
C ASN A 144 13.67 2.09 -15.95
N LYS A 145 12.88 0.99 -16.00
CA LYS A 145 12.77 0.16 -17.21
C LYS A 145 11.74 0.65 -18.22
N LYS A 146 10.63 1.26 -17.78
CA LYS A 146 9.52 1.64 -18.68
C LYS A 146 8.92 3.02 -18.42
N GLY A 147 9.54 3.86 -17.59
CA GLY A 147 9.16 5.24 -17.36
C GLY A 147 8.03 5.45 -16.34
N ALA A 148 7.18 4.45 -16.09
CA ALA A 148 6.07 4.56 -15.13
C ALA A 148 5.60 3.19 -14.64
N THR A 149 4.85 3.18 -13.52
CA THR A 149 4.15 2.00 -12.99
C THR A 149 2.65 2.28 -12.96
N TYR A 150 1.82 1.36 -13.47
CA TYR A 150 0.36 1.49 -13.52
C TYR A 150 -0.41 0.17 -13.47
N TYR A 151 0.09 -0.95 -13.97
CA TYR A 151 -0.68 -2.21 -14.01
C TYR A 151 -0.89 -2.81 -12.63
N GLY A 152 0.16 -2.89 -11.80
CA GLY A 152 0.05 -3.45 -10.45
C GLY A 152 -0.92 -2.65 -9.57
N ILE A 153 -0.79 -1.31 -9.59
CA ILE A 153 -1.70 -0.47 -8.81
C ILE A 153 -3.13 -0.54 -9.34
N ALA A 154 -3.35 -0.66 -10.66
CA ALA A 154 -4.68 -0.82 -11.22
C ALA A 154 -5.37 -2.10 -10.70
N VAL A 155 -4.64 -3.21 -10.62
CA VAL A 155 -5.17 -4.48 -10.06
C VAL A 155 -5.45 -4.34 -8.56
N ALA A 156 -4.57 -3.68 -7.79
CA ALA A 156 -4.79 -3.43 -6.37
C ALA A 156 -6.05 -2.58 -6.14
N LEU A 157 -6.23 -1.50 -6.92
CA LEU A 157 -7.43 -0.67 -6.85
C LEU A 157 -8.69 -1.44 -7.22
N ALA A 158 -8.66 -2.26 -8.26
CA ALA A 158 -9.78 -3.13 -8.64
C ALA A 158 -10.14 -4.10 -7.51
N ARG A 159 -9.14 -4.69 -6.83
CA ARG A 159 -9.35 -5.58 -5.67
C ARG A 159 -10.00 -4.85 -4.49
N ILE A 160 -9.50 -3.65 -4.16
CA ILE A 160 -10.05 -2.83 -3.07
C ILE A 160 -11.49 -2.41 -3.42
N THR A 161 -11.71 -1.92 -4.63
CA THR A 161 -13.04 -1.50 -5.10
C THR A 161 -14.03 -2.65 -5.07
N LYS A 162 -13.61 -3.84 -5.52
CA LYS A 162 -14.46 -5.05 -5.46
C LYS A 162 -14.84 -5.38 -4.02
N ALA A 163 -13.88 -5.36 -3.08
CA ALA A 163 -14.16 -5.63 -1.67
C ALA A 163 -15.19 -4.66 -1.07
N ILE A 164 -15.15 -3.39 -1.48
CA ILE A 164 -16.12 -2.36 -1.05
C ILE A 164 -17.51 -2.62 -1.67
N LEU A 165 -17.57 -2.86 -2.97
CA LEU A 165 -18.85 -3.01 -3.69
C LEU A 165 -19.58 -4.30 -3.33
N ASP A 166 -18.86 -5.37 -3.08
CA ASP A 166 -19.40 -6.68 -2.74
C ASP A 166 -19.59 -6.89 -1.23
N ASP A 167 -19.23 -5.87 -0.39
CA ASP A 167 -19.27 -5.93 1.08
C ASP A 167 -18.58 -7.20 1.63
N GLU A 168 -17.38 -7.49 1.12
CA GLU A 168 -16.67 -8.75 1.38
C GLU A 168 -16.18 -8.92 2.83
N ASN A 169 -16.23 -7.88 3.66
CA ASN A 169 -15.58 -7.85 4.99
C ASN A 169 -14.08 -8.22 4.94
N ALA A 170 -13.43 -7.88 3.83
CA ALA A 170 -12.02 -8.19 3.60
C ALA A 170 -11.10 -7.35 4.47
N VAL A 171 -10.04 -7.97 5.02
CA VAL A 171 -8.97 -7.27 5.72
C VAL A 171 -7.84 -6.96 4.72
N LEU A 172 -7.58 -5.68 4.51
CA LEU A 172 -6.58 -5.19 3.55
C LEU A 172 -5.69 -4.11 4.20
N PRO A 173 -4.40 -4.06 3.89
CA PRO A 173 -3.49 -3.01 4.36
C PRO A 173 -3.72 -1.72 3.56
N LEU A 174 -4.51 -0.83 4.11
CA LEU A 174 -4.93 0.43 3.49
C LEU A 174 -4.43 1.63 4.31
N SER A 175 -4.31 2.79 3.68
CA SER A 175 -4.15 4.06 4.41
C SER A 175 -5.49 4.45 5.03
N VAL A 176 -5.54 4.49 6.35
CA VAL A 176 -6.71 4.88 7.13
C VAL A 176 -6.30 5.84 8.25
N PHE A 177 -7.22 6.69 8.67
CA PHE A 177 -6.96 7.61 9.76
C PHE A 177 -6.76 6.86 11.08
N GLN A 178 -5.66 7.14 11.76
CA GLN A 178 -5.32 6.58 13.07
C GLN A 178 -5.68 7.56 14.19
N GLU A 179 -6.14 7.03 15.32
CA GLU A 179 -6.50 7.79 16.53
C GLU A 179 -5.84 7.16 17.75
N GLY A 180 -4.51 7.12 17.76
CA GLY A 180 -3.73 6.52 18.84
C GLY A 180 -3.45 5.02 18.68
N GLN A 181 -4.00 4.34 17.67
CA GLN A 181 -3.60 2.99 17.34
C GLN A 181 -2.11 2.99 16.97
N TYR A 182 -1.37 1.97 17.42
CA TYR A 182 0.09 1.85 17.22
C TYR A 182 0.92 2.99 17.82
N GLY A 183 0.33 3.86 18.64
CA GLY A 183 1.02 5.01 19.25
C GLY A 183 1.15 6.22 18.33
N VAL A 184 0.38 6.29 17.25
CA VAL A 184 0.39 7.40 16.27
C VAL A 184 -0.98 8.09 16.21
#